data_c180c5e92a2c739ce098c0b3fdfaa520
#
_entry.id   c180c5e92a2c739ce098c0b3fdfaa520
#
_cell.length_a   1.000
_cell.length_b   1.000
_cell.length_c   1.000
_cell.angle_alpha   90.00
_cell.angle_beta   90.00
_cell.angle_gamma   90.00
#
_symmetry.space_group_name_H-M   'P 1'
#
loop_
_entity.id
_entity.type
_entity.pdbx_description
1 polymer ?
#
loop_
_entity_poly.entity_id
_entity_poly.type
_entity_poly.pdbx_seq_one_letter_code
_entity_poly.pdbx_strand_id
1 'polypeptide(L)'
;MSTNKIKIATLQGKWTGDFESNNAWYVEQARALKGKGYDLVVLPELFHTPYFPFEENADFFDLAIEKDHPLVSQWQSIAKELNAVVVFPFFEKRARGIYHNSAFVFERDGSIAGLYRKSHIPDDPAFYEKYYFIPGDTGFEPIKTSAGTLGVLICWDQWFPEAARIMSLKGADVLIYPTAIGWMDSEPKEIYPRQQDSWMTVMRGHAIANRTFVIAANRGGTEGHLTFWGTSFAAAPDGYILEKCSPEFLGVSTVEIDLAETEENRRWWPHFRDRRIDLYSDILKIWCK
;
A
#
# COMPACT_ATOMS: atom_id res chain seq x y z
N MET A 1 -24.57 -5.80 -18.95
CA MET A 1 -23.36 -4.99 -18.67
C MET A 1 -22.25 -5.97 -18.33
N SER A 2 -21.10 -5.86 -18.95
CA SER A 2 -19.93 -6.70 -18.58
C SER A 2 -19.59 -6.36 -17.13
N THR A 3 -19.63 -7.34 -16.23
CA THR A 3 -19.20 -7.17 -14.84
C THR A 3 -17.70 -6.98 -14.85
N ASN A 4 -17.23 -5.85 -14.33
CA ASN A 4 -15.81 -5.54 -14.19
C ASN A 4 -15.35 -5.88 -12.75
N LYS A 5 -15.80 -7.07 -12.30
CA LYS A 5 -15.50 -7.57 -10.95
C LYS A 5 -14.08 -8.09 -10.87
N ILE A 6 -13.41 -7.71 -9.80
CA ILE A 6 -12.10 -8.24 -9.45
C ILE A 6 -12.11 -8.77 -8.03
N LYS A 7 -11.37 -9.86 -7.82
CA LYS A 7 -11.16 -10.49 -6.54
C LYS A 7 -9.76 -10.17 -6.03
N ILE A 8 -9.68 -9.57 -4.86
CA ILE A 8 -8.45 -9.03 -4.28
C ILE A 8 -8.08 -9.84 -3.04
N ALA A 9 -6.81 -10.24 -2.96
CA ALA A 9 -6.20 -10.79 -1.77
C ALA A 9 -5.29 -9.74 -1.11
N THR A 10 -5.49 -9.47 0.17
CA THR A 10 -4.62 -8.63 0.99
C THR A 10 -3.92 -9.50 2.00
N LEU A 11 -2.60 -9.53 1.99
CA LEU A 11 -1.81 -10.31 2.94
C LEU A 11 -1.50 -9.46 4.16
N GLN A 12 -1.87 -9.96 5.34
CA GLN A 12 -1.46 -9.40 6.62
C GLN A 12 -0.54 -10.41 7.30
N GLY A 13 0.75 -10.11 7.33
CA GLY A 13 1.78 -10.95 7.93
C GLY A 13 2.59 -10.21 8.98
N LYS A 14 3.37 -10.97 9.74
CA LYS A 14 4.35 -10.46 10.70
C LYS A 14 5.75 -10.91 10.30
N TRP A 15 6.77 -10.23 10.80
CA TRP A 15 8.15 -10.71 10.71
C TRP A 15 8.33 -12.03 11.45
N THR A 16 8.97 -13.00 10.82
CA THR A 16 9.15 -14.37 11.37
C THR A 16 10.50 -14.60 12.02
N GLY A 17 11.37 -13.59 12.06
CA GLY A 17 12.68 -13.64 12.72
C GLY A 17 13.88 -13.74 11.77
N ASP A 18 13.69 -14.29 10.58
CA ASP A 18 14.71 -14.36 9.53
C ASP A 18 14.12 -14.23 8.12
N PHE A 19 14.96 -13.90 7.14
CA PHE A 19 14.54 -13.63 5.76
C PHE A 19 13.96 -14.83 5.05
N GLU A 20 14.52 -16.01 5.25
CA GLU A 20 14.12 -17.24 4.56
C GLU A 20 12.74 -17.68 5.03
N SER A 21 12.54 -17.80 6.34
CA SER A 21 11.25 -18.16 6.93
C SER A 21 10.19 -17.11 6.62
N ASN A 22 10.55 -15.83 6.64
CA ASN A 22 9.62 -14.74 6.35
C ASN A 22 9.15 -14.78 4.90
N ASN A 23 10.08 -14.88 3.93
CA ASN A 23 9.70 -15.00 2.53
C ASN A 23 8.94 -16.31 2.27
N ALA A 24 9.35 -17.43 2.86
CA ALA A 24 8.64 -18.71 2.72
C ALA A 24 7.18 -18.61 3.16
N TRP A 25 6.90 -17.94 4.28
CA TRP A 25 5.54 -17.72 4.76
C TRP A 25 4.69 -16.93 3.76
N TYR A 26 5.19 -15.79 3.26
CA TYR A 26 4.44 -14.97 2.28
C TYR A 26 4.22 -15.72 0.96
N VAL A 27 5.23 -16.47 0.50
CA VAL A 27 5.14 -17.31 -0.71
C VAL A 27 4.10 -18.41 -0.54
N GLU A 28 4.06 -19.07 0.61
CA GLU A 28 3.06 -20.09 0.93
C GLU A 28 1.65 -19.51 0.90
N GLN A 29 1.43 -18.36 1.58
CA GLN A 29 0.12 -17.69 1.56
C GLN A 29 -0.30 -17.30 0.13
N ALA A 30 0.62 -16.75 -0.65
CA ALA A 30 0.34 -16.37 -2.04
C ALA A 30 0.03 -17.61 -2.90
N ARG A 31 0.86 -18.66 -2.85
CA ARG A 31 0.64 -19.88 -3.62
C ARG A 31 -0.65 -20.62 -3.26
N ALA A 32 -1.11 -20.50 -2.01
CA ALA A 32 -2.41 -21.03 -1.60
C ALA A 32 -3.60 -20.41 -2.35
N LEU A 33 -3.40 -19.28 -3.04
CA LEU A 33 -4.41 -18.60 -3.87
C LEU A 33 -4.53 -19.20 -5.28
N LYS A 34 -3.57 -20.01 -5.70
CA LYS A 34 -3.51 -20.58 -7.07
C LYS A 34 -4.82 -21.29 -7.43
N GLY A 35 -5.37 -20.97 -8.59
CA GLY A 35 -6.60 -21.55 -9.11
C GLY A 35 -7.89 -21.07 -8.43
N LYS A 36 -7.82 -20.11 -7.50
CA LYS A 36 -8.99 -19.57 -6.78
C LYS A 36 -9.55 -18.29 -7.40
N GLY A 37 -9.06 -17.86 -8.57
CA GLY A 37 -9.59 -16.74 -9.35
C GLY A 37 -9.33 -15.37 -8.76
N TYR A 38 -8.18 -15.18 -8.11
CA TYR A 38 -7.76 -13.86 -7.66
C TYR A 38 -7.19 -13.05 -8.82
N ASP A 39 -7.51 -11.76 -8.85
CA ASP A 39 -7.07 -10.81 -9.86
C ASP A 39 -5.93 -9.94 -9.38
N LEU A 40 -5.90 -9.64 -8.07
CA LEU A 40 -4.92 -8.76 -7.45
C LEU A 40 -4.49 -9.33 -6.09
N VAL A 41 -3.18 -9.27 -5.83
CA VAL A 41 -2.57 -9.62 -4.54
C VAL A 41 -1.77 -8.41 -4.02
N VAL A 42 -2.01 -8.00 -2.79
CA VAL A 42 -1.36 -6.86 -2.16
C VAL A 42 -0.57 -7.30 -0.93
N LEU A 43 0.72 -7.00 -0.92
CA LEU A 43 1.64 -7.26 0.18
C LEU A 43 1.80 -5.99 1.05
N PRO A 44 2.09 -6.12 2.36
CA PRO A 44 2.36 -4.97 3.21
C PRO A 44 3.72 -4.34 2.91
N GLU A 45 3.90 -3.09 3.31
CA GLU A 45 5.15 -2.33 3.16
C GLU A 45 6.34 -3.07 3.74
N LEU A 46 7.48 -3.07 3.01
CA LEU A 46 8.75 -3.68 3.42
C LEU A 46 8.59 -5.14 3.94
N PHE A 47 7.63 -5.88 3.41
CA PHE A 47 7.24 -7.19 3.93
C PHE A 47 8.39 -8.19 4.03
N HIS A 48 9.44 -8.03 3.21
CA HIS A 48 10.56 -8.96 3.08
C HIS A 48 11.69 -8.73 4.09
N THR A 49 11.63 -7.64 4.88
CA THR A 49 12.62 -7.28 5.90
C THR A 49 11.99 -7.16 7.29
N PRO A 50 12.76 -7.22 8.40
CA PRO A 50 12.31 -6.62 9.64
C PRO A 50 11.99 -5.14 9.39
N TYR A 51 11.18 -4.52 10.25
CA TYR A 51 10.98 -3.08 10.14
C TYR A 51 12.18 -2.34 10.73
N PHE A 52 13.23 -2.21 9.93
CA PHE A 52 14.53 -1.64 10.34
C PHE A 52 14.50 -0.12 10.61
N PRO A 53 13.56 0.72 10.10
CA PRO A 53 13.59 2.16 10.35
C PRO A 53 13.25 2.58 11.78
N PHE A 54 13.12 1.64 12.72
CA PHE A 54 12.97 1.96 14.14
C PHE A 54 14.22 2.58 14.77
N GLU A 55 15.39 2.45 14.13
CA GLU A 55 16.66 3.06 14.51
C GLU A 55 17.47 3.50 13.29
N GLU A 56 18.41 4.42 13.49
CA GLU A 56 19.38 4.83 12.47
C GLU A 56 20.63 3.94 12.56
N ASN A 57 20.74 2.97 11.66
CA ASN A 57 21.85 2.03 11.62
C ASN A 57 22.28 1.78 10.17
N ALA A 58 23.56 2.12 9.87
CA ALA A 58 24.09 2.00 8.51
C ALA A 58 24.14 0.56 7.98
N ASP A 59 24.21 -0.44 8.87
CA ASP A 59 24.25 -1.86 8.46
C ASP A 59 22.94 -2.30 7.80
N PHE A 60 21.83 -1.63 8.09
CA PHE A 60 20.55 -1.93 7.46
C PHE A 60 20.44 -1.54 5.98
N PHE A 61 21.37 -0.74 5.45
CA PHE A 61 21.43 -0.52 4.00
C PHE A 61 21.74 -1.82 3.23
N ASP A 62 22.35 -2.81 3.87
CA ASP A 62 22.61 -4.12 3.25
C ASP A 62 21.32 -4.95 3.04
N LEU A 63 20.19 -4.56 3.65
CA LEU A 63 18.87 -5.15 3.42
C LEU A 63 18.23 -4.72 2.08
N ALA A 64 18.77 -3.67 1.47
CA ALA A 64 18.24 -3.14 0.23
C ALA A 64 18.56 -4.06 -0.96
N ILE A 65 17.59 -4.26 -1.83
CA ILE A 65 17.71 -5.11 -3.01
C ILE A 65 17.66 -4.31 -4.31
N GLU A 66 18.41 -4.75 -5.30
CA GLU A 66 18.38 -4.21 -6.66
C GLU A 66 17.21 -4.85 -7.45
N LYS A 67 16.82 -4.21 -8.56
CA LYS A 67 15.67 -4.64 -9.37
C LYS A 67 15.81 -6.06 -9.98
N ASP A 68 17.03 -6.57 -10.11
CA ASP A 68 17.36 -7.89 -10.64
C ASP A 68 17.66 -8.92 -9.54
N HIS A 69 17.39 -8.58 -8.29
CA HIS A 69 17.56 -9.49 -7.17
C HIS A 69 16.66 -10.74 -7.30
N PRO A 70 17.12 -11.95 -6.88
CA PRO A 70 16.36 -13.21 -7.00
C PRO A 70 14.95 -13.15 -6.38
N LEU A 71 14.76 -12.41 -5.30
CA LEU A 71 13.45 -12.20 -4.69
C LEU A 71 12.45 -11.54 -5.65
N VAL A 72 12.89 -10.56 -6.45
CA VAL A 72 12.04 -9.89 -7.45
C VAL A 72 11.61 -10.91 -8.51
N SER A 73 12.56 -11.68 -9.06
CA SER A 73 12.27 -12.73 -10.07
C SER A 73 11.35 -13.82 -9.51
N GLN A 74 11.49 -14.17 -8.24
CA GLN A 74 10.61 -15.13 -7.57
C GLN A 74 9.16 -14.63 -7.56
N TRP A 75 8.94 -13.35 -7.16
CA TRP A 75 7.59 -12.79 -7.08
C TRP A 75 6.98 -12.50 -8.45
N GLN A 76 7.78 -12.19 -9.47
CA GLN A 76 7.33 -12.18 -10.87
C GLN A 76 6.82 -13.56 -11.29
N SER A 77 7.54 -14.64 -10.91
CA SER A 77 7.11 -16.01 -11.19
C SER A 77 5.82 -16.38 -10.45
N ILE A 78 5.66 -15.91 -9.20
CA ILE A 78 4.43 -16.10 -8.41
C ILE A 78 3.25 -15.36 -9.06
N ALA A 79 3.40 -14.12 -9.51
CA ALA A 79 2.35 -13.42 -10.24
C ALA A 79 1.87 -14.24 -11.46
N LYS A 80 2.81 -14.80 -12.22
CA LYS A 80 2.51 -15.69 -13.34
C LYS A 80 1.87 -17.00 -12.90
N GLU A 81 2.36 -17.65 -11.84
CA GLU A 81 1.78 -18.88 -11.28
C GLU A 81 0.33 -18.69 -10.83
N LEU A 82 0.01 -17.52 -10.26
CA LEU A 82 -1.33 -17.17 -9.78
C LEU A 82 -2.24 -16.69 -10.92
N ASN A 83 -1.67 -16.24 -12.03
CA ASN A 83 -2.35 -15.48 -13.08
C ASN A 83 -3.04 -14.25 -12.48
N ALA A 84 -2.33 -13.52 -11.59
CA ALA A 84 -2.82 -12.37 -10.85
C ALA A 84 -1.80 -11.23 -10.84
N VAL A 85 -2.30 -9.99 -10.81
CA VAL A 85 -1.45 -8.82 -10.57
C VAL A 85 -0.94 -8.84 -9.13
N VAL A 86 0.33 -8.48 -8.90
CA VAL A 86 0.92 -8.45 -7.55
C VAL A 86 1.53 -7.08 -7.27
N VAL A 87 1.13 -6.44 -6.19
CA VAL A 87 1.79 -5.25 -5.64
C VAL A 87 2.86 -5.73 -4.66
N PHE A 88 4.11 -5.48 -5.01
CA PHE A 88 5.32 -5.98 -4.35
C PHE A 88 6.15 -4.82 -3.78
N PRO A 89 5.94 -4.45 -2.51
CA PRO A 89 6.73 -3.43 -1.83
C PRO A 89 8.11 -3.94 -1.44
N PHE A 90 9.13 -3.07 -1.56
CA PHE A 90 10.50 -3.47 -1.24
C PHE A 90 11.41 -2.29 -0.90
N PHE A 91 12.51 -2.57 -0.19
CA PHE A 91 13.61 -1.64 0.02
C PHE A 91 14.48 -1.63 -1.23
N GLU A 92 14.37 -0.57 -2.05
CA GLU A 92 15.08 -0.46 -3.32
C GLU A 92 16.49 0.12 -3.14
N LYS A 93 17.50 -0.60 -3.60
CA LYS A 93 18.82 -0.06 -3.91
C LYS A 93 18.86 0.30 -5.39
N ARG A 94 18.58 1.57 -5.69
CA ARG A 94 18.54 2.07 -7.07
C ARG A 94 19.94 2.24 -7.67
N ALA A 95 20.86 2.70 -6.85
CA ALA A 95 22.26 2.91 -7.17
C ALA A 95 23.09 2.98 -5.89
N ARG A 96 24.41 3.10 -6.01
CA ARG A 96 25.30 3.27 -4.85
C ARG A 96 24.93 4.54 -4.08
N GLY A 97 24.49 4.39 -2.82
CA GLY A 97 24.08 5.49 -1.95
C GLY A 97 22.71 6.09 -2.27
N ILE A 98 21.92 5.47 -3.16
CA ILE A 98 20.59 5.93 -3.55
C ILE A 98 19.57 4.83 -3.25
N TYR A 99 18.71 5.07 -2.27
CA TYR A 99 17.76 4.10 -1.78
C TYR A 99 16.35 4.67 -1.71
N HIS A 100 15.34 3.82 -1.93
CA HIS A 100 13.93 4.19 -1.87
C HIS A 100 13.11 3.11 -1.16
N ASN A 101 11.99 3.53 -0.59
CA ASN A 101 10.88 2.66 -0.26
C ASN A 101 10.00 2.58 -1.50
N SER A 102 9.90 1.42 -2.12
CA SER A 102 9.36 1.25 -3.47
C SER A 102 8.35 0.12 -3.55
N ALA A 103 7.50 0.13 -4.55
CA ALA A 103 6.62 -0.97 -4.90
C ALA A 103 6.63 -1.23 -6.41
N PHE A 104 7.03 -2.43 -6.82
CA PHE A 104 6.72 -2.92 -8.15
C PHE A 104 5.26 -3.36 -8.23
N VAL A 105 4.67 -3.22 -9.41
CA VAL A 105 3.43 -3.90 -9.77
C VAL A 105 3.76 -4.89 -10.87
N PHE A 106 3.58 -6.16 -10.57
CA PHE A 106 3.76 -7.24 -11.54
C PHE A 106 2.43 -7.55 -12.21
N GLU A 107 2.46 -7.68 -13.53
CA GLU A 107 1.33 -8.14 -14.33
C GLU A 107 1.15 -9.67 -14.20
N ARG A 108 0.01 -10.21 -14.63
CA ARG A 108 -0.35 -11.64 -14.58
C ARG A 108 0.63 -12.54 -15.30
N ASP A 109 1.38 -12.04 -16.28
CA ASP A 109 2.42 -12.78 -17.00
C ASP A 109 3.79 -12.72 -16.29
N GLY A 110 3.88 -11.98 -15.17
CA GLY A 110 5.09 -11.73 -14.40
C GLY A 110 5.93 -10.55 -14.90
N SER A 111 5.49 -9.84 -15.94
CA SER A 111 6.17 -8.61 -16.36
C SER A 111 5.95 -7.48 -15.36
N ILE A 112 6.86 -6.48 -15.35
CA ILE A 112 6.70 -5.28 -14.54
C ILE A 112 5.75 -4.32 -15.25
N ALA A 113 4.55 -4.14 -14.70
CA ALA A 113 3.57 -3.17 -15.20
C ALA A 113 3.96 -1.73 -14.80
N GLY A 114 4.59 -1.56 -13.65
CA GLY A 114 5.03 -0.24 -13.18
C GLY A 114 5.79 -0.28 -11.87
N LEU A 115 6.27 0.89 -11.47
CA LEU A 115 7.01 1.14 -10.24
C LEU A 115 6.49 2.42 -9.60
N TYR A 116 6.21 2.36 -8.29
CA TYR A 116 6.00 3.53 -7.46
C TYR A 116 7.09 3.63 -6.41
N ARG A 117 7.59 4.83 -6.14
CA ARG A 117 8.51 5.17 -5.05
C ARG A 117 7.81 6.09 -4.08
N LYS A 118 7.82 5.74 -2.80
CA LYS A 118 7.16 6.48 -1.70
C LYS A 118 7.56 7.96 -1.75
N SER A 119 6.58 8.84 -1.88
CA SER A 119 6.82 10.28 -2.05
C SER A 119 6.99 10.99 -0.72
N HIS A 120 6.16 10.65 0.28
CA HIS A 120 6.22 11.25 1.61
C HIS A 120 6.95 10.30 2.55
N ILE A 121 8.10 10.74 3.06
CA ILE A 121 8.96 9.93 3.93
C ILE A 121 8.82 10.45 5.37
N PRO A 122 8.37 9.61 6.34
CA PRO A 122 8.25 10.00 7.74
C PRO A 122 9.63 10.14 8.42
N ASP A 123 9.63 10.88 9.52
CA ASP A 123 10.78 11.06 10.40
C ASP A 123 10.32 11.23 11.84
N ASP A 124 9.40 10.37 12.25
CA ASP A 124 8.86 10.34 13.60
C ASP A 124 9.64 9.37 14.49
N PRO A 125 9.55 9.45 15.82
CA PRO A 125 10.17 8.49 16.71
C PRO A 125 9.80 7.04 16.33
N ALA A 126 10.82 6.18 16.21
CA ALA A 126 10.74 4.80 15.73
C ALA A 126 10.28 4.62 14.27
N PHE A 127 10.20 5.70 13.49
CA PHE A 127 9.93 5.69 12.04
C PHE A 127 10.94 6.61 11.32
N TYR A 128 12.24 6.40 11.57
CA TYR A 128 13.35 7.20 11.03
C TYR A 128 13.64 6.88 9.56
N GLU A 129 12.60 6.93 8.73
CA GLU A 129 12.71 6.52 7.33
C GLU A 129 13.54 7.48 6.49
N LYS A 130 13.64 8.77 6.86
CA LYS A 130 14.49 9.74 6.14
C LYS A 130 15.98 9.43 6.22
N TYR A 131 16.42 8.66 7.21
CA TYR A 131 17.81 8.17 7.27
C TYR A 131 18.11 7.24 6.12
N TYR A 132 17.15 6.43 5.68
CA TYR A 132 17.31 5.38 4.68
C TYR A 132 16.86 5.79 3.29
N PHE A 133 15.75 6.51 3.18
CA PHE A 133 15.08 6.72 1.90
C PHE A 133 15.11 8.17 1.47
N ILE A 134 15.42 8.39 0.20
CA ILE A 134 15.12 9.66 -0.44
C ILE A 134 13.67 9.66 -0.95
N PRO A 135 13.01 10.84 -1.03
CA PRO A 135 11.67 10.95 -1.61
C PRO A 135 11.60 10.36 -3.01
N GLY A 136 10.47 9.75 -3.33
CA GLY A 136 10.21 9.16 -4.64
C GLY A 136 10.17 10.19 -5.76
N ASP A 137 10.63 9.78 -6.93
CA ASP A 137 10.70 10.61 -8.15
C ASP A 137 9.80 10.09 -9.28
N THR A 138 8.92 9.11 -8.97
CA THR A 138 7.96 8.57 -9.97
C THR A 138 6.71 9.44 -10.13
N GLY A 139 6.51 10.41 -9.23
CA GLY A 139 5.28 11.18 -9.16
C GLY A 139 4.07 10.33 -8.75
N PHE A 140 2.90 10.94 -8.76
CA PHE A 140 1.63 10.26 -8.52
C PHE A 140 1.02 9.82 -9.85
N GLU A 141 1.54 8.70 -10.39
CA GLU A 141 1.10 8.12 -11.67
C GLU A 141 0.47 6.75 -11.41
N PRO A 142 -0.84 6.59 -11.68
CA PRO A 142 -1.50 5.29 -11.52
C PRO A 142 -1.00 4.30 -12.58
N ILE A 143 -0.90 3.04 -12.18
CA ILE A 143 -0.33 1.96 -13.00
C ILE A 143 -1.47 1.16 -13.63
N LYS A 144 -1.49 1.09 -14.95
CA LYS A 144 -2.47 0.30 -15.70
C LYS A 144 -2.10 -1.18 -15.65
N THR A 145 -3.07 -2.02 -15.31
CA THR A 145 -2.93 -3.47 -15.22
C THR A 145 -4.17 -4.18 -15.74
N SER A 146 -4.09 -5.50 -15.85
CA SER A 146 -5.26 -6.35 -16.16
C SER A 146 -6.28 -6.43 -15.00
N ALA A 147 -5.92 -5.98 -13.80
CA ALA A 147 -6.82 -5.88 -12.64
C ALA A 147 -7.39 -4.47 -12.44
N GLY A 148 -7.25 -3.58 -13.45
CA GLY A 148 -7.66 -2.18 -13.38
C GLY A 148 -6.48 -1.22 -13.28
N THR A 149 -6.76 0.07 -13.15
CA THR A 149 -5.76 1.13 -12.99
C THR A 149 -5.52 1.37 -11.50
N LEU A 150 -4.32 1.02 -11.01
CA LEU A 150 -3.97 1.03 -9.59
C LEU A 150 -3.25 2.33 -9.21
N GLY A 151 -3.78 3.07 -8.26
CA GLY A 151 -3.10 4.19 -7.60
C GLY A 151 -2.32 3.68 -6.39
N VAL A 152 -1.09 3.24 -6.60
CA VAL A 152 -0.23 2.72 -5.52
C VAL A 152 0.40 3.88 -4.76
N LEU A 153 0.20 3.89 -3.45
CA LEU A 153 0.72 4.86 -2.49
C LEU A 153 1.22 4.08 -1.27
N ILE A 154 2.36 4.47 -0.68
CA ILE A 154 2.96 3.68 0.39
C ILE A 154 2.84 4.40 1.73
N CYS A 155 2.22 3.73 2.71
CA CYS A 155 2.18 4.06 4.14
C CYS A 155 1.96 5.56 4.40
N TRP A 156 3.01 6.35 4.68
CA TRP A 156 2.92 7.77 5.04
C TRP A 156 2.18 8.63 4.01
N ASP A 157 2.18 8.22 2.73
CA ASP A 157 1.37 8.86 1.67
C ASP A 157 -0.12 8.89 2.01
N GLN A 158 -0.59 7.96 2.86
CA GLN A 158 -1.99 7.84 3.29
C GLN A 158 -2.51 9.06 4.05
N TRP A 159 -1.63 9.86 4.64
CA TRP A 159 -2.03 11.06 5.38
C TRP A 159 -2.25 12.29 4.50
N PHE A 160 -1.86 12.23 3.22
CA PHE A 160 -1.88 13.33 2.27
C PHE A 160 -3.01 13.18 1.24
N PRO A 161 -4.13 13.93 1.42
CA PRO A 161 -5.27 13.88 0.49
C PRO A 161 -4.91 14.24 -0.94
N GLU A 162 -3.88 15.05 -1.14
CA GLU A 162 -3.37 15.47 -2.45
C GLU A 162 -2.92 14.28 -3.29
N ALA A 163 -2.20 13.32 -2.69
CA ALA A 163 -1.72 12.13 -3.37
C ALA A 163 -2.89 11.27 -3.88
N ALA A 164 -3.86 10.97 -3.00
CA ALA A 164 -5.08 10.25 -3.35
C ALA A 164 -5.89 10.96 -4.44
N ARG A 165 -6.01 12.29 -4.34
CA ARG A 165 -6.72 13.11 -5.32
C ARG A 165 -6.05 13.09 -6.68
N ILE A 166 -4.74 13.25 -6.76
CA ILE A 166 -3.99 13.25 -8.02
C ILE A 166 -4.09 11.88 -8.71
N MET A 167 -3.86 10.78 -7.97
CA MET A 167 -4.03 9.43 -8.50
C MET A 167 -5.43 9.22 -9.09
N SER A 168 -6.46 9.63 -8.37
CA SER A 168 -7.85 9.46 -8.80
C SER A 168 -8.22 10.35 -9.99
N LEU A 169 -7.67 11.57 -10.07
CA LEU A 169 -7.85 12.46 -11.22
C LEU A 169 -7.17 11.93 -12.48
N LYS A 170 -6.10 11.16 -12.32
CA LYS A 170 -5.39 10.49 -13.42
C LYS A 170 -6.00 9.13 -13.76
N GLY A 171 -7.12 8.77 -13.16
CA GLY A 171 -7.90 7.60 -13.54
C GLY A 171 -7.66 6.35 -12.73
N ALA A 172 -7.11 6.44 -11.51
CA ALA A 172 -7.07 5.29 -10.63
C ALA A 172 -8.48 4.77 -10.32
N ASP A 173 -8.66 3.46 -10.52
CA ASP A 173 -9.87 2.72 -10.16
C ASP A 173 -9.86 2.31 -8.70
N VAL A 174 -8.67 1.99 -8.18
CA VAL A 174 -8.43 1.55 -6.80
C VAL A 174 -7.18 2.23 -6.26
N LEU A 175 -7.26 2.77 -5.04
CA LEU A 175 -6.10 3.24 -4.29
C LEU A 175 -5.59 2.11 -3.42
N ILE A 176 -4.30 1.80 -3.54
CA ILE A 176 -3.62 0.70 -2.84
C ILE A 176 -2.59 1.27 -1.88
N TYR A 177 -2.66 0.88 -0.61
CA TYR A 177 -1.74 1.33 0.44
C TYR A 177 -1.03 0.16 1.13
N PRO A 178 0.11 -0.31 0.61
CA PRO A 178 1.05 -1.09 1.41
C PRO A 178 1.51 -0.25 2.61
N THR A 179 1.41 -0.80 3.81
CA THR A 179 1.59 -0.03 5.05
C THR A 179 2.35 -0.84 6.09
N ALA A 180 3.12 -0.15 6.94
CA ALA A 180 3.72 -0.65 8.17
C ALA A 180 3.52 0.40 9.26
N ILE A 181 2.33 0.42 9.87
CA ILE A 181 1.97 1.37 10.92
C ILE A 181 1.53 0.63 12.19
N GLY A 182 1.93 1.15 13.34
CA GLY A 182 1.74 0.50 14.64
C GLY A 182 1.80 1.49 15.80
N TRP A 183 1.82 0.94 17.01
CA TRP A 183 2.01 1.67 18.26
C TRP A 183 3.40 1.45 18.80
N MET A 184 3.97 2.47 19.45
CA MET A 184 5.17 2.34 20.26
C MET A 184 4.81 1.93 21.69
N ASP A 185 5.61 1.07 22.30
CA ASP A 185 5.45 0.66 23.72
C ASP A 185 5.49 1.85 24.69
N SER A 186 6.16 2.93 24.31
CA SER A 186 6.27 4.17 25.10
C SER A 186 5.02 5.05 25.05
N GLU A 187 4.07 4.78 24.16
CA GLU A 187 2.85 5.56 24.05
C GLU A 187 1.79 5.11 25.06
N PRO A 188 0.98 6.04 25.59
CA PRO A 188 -0.15 5.70 26.45
C PRO A 188 -1.18 4.82 25.69
N LYS A 189 -1.52 3.66 26.24
CA LYS A 189 -2.44 2.71 25.59
C LYS A 189 -3.84 3.29 25.32
N GLU A 190 -4.23 4.31 26.06
CA GLU A 190 -5.52 5.01 25.92
C GLU A 190 -5.67 5.72 24.58
N ILE A 191 -4.54 6.06 23.92
CA ILE A 191 -4.58 6.71 22.60
C ILE A 191 -4.64 5.71 21.43
N TYR A 192 -4.33 4.45 21.64
CA TYR A 192 -4.24 3.42 20.59
C TYR A 192 -5.50 3.31 19.72
N PRO A 193 -6.72 3.20 20.30
CA PRO A 193 -7.93 3.11 19.47
C PRO A 193 -8.15 4.38 18.64
N ARG A 194 -7.75 5.54 19.15
CA ARG A 194 -7.92 6.83 18.45
C ARG A 194 -6.96 6.97 17.27
N GLN A 195 -5.71 6.52 17.42
CA GLN A 195 -4.73 6.52 16.33
C GLN A 195 -5.18 5.60 15.20
N GLN A 196 -5.60 4.38 15.52
CA GLN A 196 -6.09 3.41 14.54
C GLN A 196 -7.36 3.90 13.84
N ASP A 197 -8.30 4.51 14.58
CA ASP A 197 -9.51 5.10 14.01
C ASP A 197 -9.18 6.28 13.08
N SER A 198 -8.24 7.14 13.46
CA SER A 198 -7.78 8.26 12.60
C SER A 198 -7.21 7.75 11.28
N TRP A 199 -6.38 6.70 11.34
CA TRP A 199 -5.82 6.05 10.15
C TRP A 199 -6.89 5.51 9.21
N MET A 200 -7.85 4.75 9.74
CA MET A 200 -8.95 4.23 8.93
C MET A 200 -9.85 5.35 8.39
N THR A 201 -10.09 6.38 9.21
CA THR A 201 -10.96 7.51 8.86
C THR A 201 -10.39 8.32 7.71
N VAL A 202 -9.09 8.65 7.72
CA VAL A 202 -8.48 9.43 6.62
C VAL A 202 -8.55 8.66 5.31
N MET A 203 -8.28 7.35 5.30
CA MET A 203 -8.34 6.56 4.07
C MET A 203 -9.77 6.32 3.57
N ARG A 204 -10.74 6.13 4.47
CA ARG A 204 -12.16 6.18 4.12
C ARG A 204 -12.57 7.54 3.54
N GLY A 205 -12.00 8.62 4.09
CA GLY A 205 -12.15 9.95 3.53
C GLY A 205 -11.63 10.06 2.09
N HIS A 206 -10.50 9.40 1.78
CA HIS A 206 -10.01 9.32 0.39
C HIS A 206 -10.97 8.56 -0.53
N ALA A 207 -11.53 7.44 -0.06
CA ALA A 207 -12.55 6.70 -0.81
C ALA A 207 -13.77 7.58 -1.11
N ILE A 208 -14.32 8.24 -0.11
CA ILE A 208 -15.49 9.13 -0.21
C ILE A 208 -15.20 10.31 -1.13
N ALA A 209 -14.11 11.04 -0.89
CA ALA A 209 -13.79 12.27 -1.60
C ALA A 209 -13.46 12.03 -3.09
N ASN A 210 -12.95 10.85 -3.44
CA ASN A 210 -12.56 10.50 -4.81
C ASN A 210 -13.52 9.54 -5.50
N ARG A 211 -14.52 9.04 -4.78
CA ARG A 211 -15.44 8.00 -5.26
C ARG A 211 -14.69 6.84 -5.89
N THR A 212 -13.77 6.24 -5.11
CA THR A 212 -12.92 5.14 -5.53
C THR A 212 -12.75 4.14 -4.40
N PHE A 213 -12.38 2.91 -4.72
CA PHE A 213 -12.06 1.91 -3.72
C PHE A 213 -10.71 2.21 -3.06
N VAL A 214 -10.56 1.79 -1.80
CA VAL A 214 -9.31 1.84 -1.05
C VAL A 214 -9.00 0.46 -0.50
N ILE A 215 -7.77 -0.02 -0.70
CA ILE A 215 -7.24 -1.26 -0.15
C ILE A 215 -5.99 -0.93 0.67
N ALA A 216 -6.00 -1.25 1.95
CA ALA A 216 -4.87 -1.07 2.85
C ALA A 216 -4.34 -2.43 3.30
N ALA A 217 -3.08 -2.71 3.03
CA ALA A 217 -2.37 -3.90 3.45
C ALA A 217 -1.37 -3.52 4.53
N ASN A 218 -1.71 -3.72 5.80
CA ASN A 218 -0.84 -3.38 6.91
C ASN A 218 -0.10 -4.60 7.45
N ARG A 219 1.06 -4.34 8.01
CA ARG A 219 1.85 -5.28 8.78
C ARG A 219 1.14 -5.64 10.09
N GLY A 220 1.35 -6.85 10.61
CA GLY A 220 0.90 -7.30 11.93
C GLY A 220 2.06 -7.75 12.82
N GLY A 221 1.77 -8.05 14.08
CA GLY A 221 2.75 -8.54 15.06
C GLY A 221 3.59 -7.44 15.71
N THR A 222 4.54 -7.86 16.55
CA THR A 222 5.42 -6.96 17.31
C THR A 222 6.87 -7.19 16.89
N GLU A 223 7.60 -6.09 16.64
CA GLU A 223 9.01 -6.07 16.30
C GLU A 223 9.70 -5.03 17.20
N GLY A 224 10.53 -5.50 18.14
CA GLY A 224 11.14 -4.64 19.15
C GLY A 224 10.10 -3.87 19.95
N HIS A 225 10.13 -2.54 19.87
CA HIS A 225 9.22 -1.63 20.57
C HIS A 225 7.99 -1.22 19.76
N LEU A 226 7.82 -1.75 18.55
CA LEU A 226 6.68 -1.47 17.68
C LEU A 226 5.72 -2.64 17.65
N THR A 227 4.44 -2.38 17.89
CA THR A 227 3.34 -3.33 17.67
C THR A 227 2.49 -2.82 16.50
N PHE A 228 2.61 -3.47 15.35
CA PHE A 228 1.85 -3.13 14.14
C PHE A 228 0.38 -3.44 14.32
N TRP A 229 -0.47 -2.53 13.83
CA TRP A 229 -1.92 -2.62 14.05
C TRP A 229 -2.59 -3.78 13.34
N GLY A 230 -1.92 -4.39 12.34
CA GLY A 230 -2.65 -5.25 11.43
C GLY A 230 -3.81 -4.48 10.82
N THR A 231 -5.02 -4.96 11.06
CA THR A 231 -6.27 -4.25 10.69
C THR A 231 -6.32 -3.85 9.21
N SER A 232 -5.68 -4.63 8.34
CA SER A 232 -5.79 -4.45 6.88
C SER A 232 -7.27 -4.39 6.49
N PHE A 233 -7.64 -3.52 5.55
CA PHE A 233 -9.04 -3.33 5.20
C PHE A 233 -9.25 -2.92 3.74
N ALA A 234 -10.50 -3.06 3.31
CA ALA A 234 -11.02 -2.56 2.04
C ALA A 234 -12.20 -1.62 2.30
N ALA A 235 -12.24 -0.47 1.60
CA ALA A 235 -13.34 0.47 1.66
C ALA A 235 -13.93 0.72 0.26
N ALA A 236 -15.26 0.79 0.21
CA ALA A 236 -16.04 1.14 -0.97
C ALA A 236 -15.98 2.64 -1.29
N PRO A 237 -16.40 3.08 -2.49
CA PRO A 237 -16.40 4.49 -2.89
C PRO A 237 -17.23 5.44 -2.03
N ASP A 238 -18.11 4.91 -1.19
CA ASP A 238 -18.90 5.66 -0.20
C ASP A 238 -18.26 5.63 1.21
N GLY A 239 -17.09 4.99 1.35
CA GLY A 239 -16.36 4.84 2.60
C GLY A 239 -16.85 3.71 3.51
N TYR A 240 -17.82 2.89 3.05
CA TYR A 240 -18.20 1.68 3.78
C TYR A 240 -17.06 0.67 3.82
N ILE A 241 -16.83 0.06 4.98
CA ILE A 241 -15.81 -0.99 5.14
C ILE A 241 -16.39 -2.29 4.60
N LEU A 242 -15.81 -2.76 3.49
CA LEU A 242 -16.21 -4.02 2.84
C LEU A 242 -15.60 -5.23 3.56
N GLU A 243 -14.37 -5.09 4.00
CA GLU A 243 -13.59 -6.12 4.69
C GLU A 243 -12.62 -5.47 5.67
N LYS A 244 -12.40 -6.11 6.81
CA LYS A 244 -11.43 -5.67 7.81
C LYS A 244 -10.88 -6.83 8.61
N CYS A 245 -9.56 -6.98 8.67
CA CYS A 245 -8.89 -7.94 9.54
C CYS A 245 -8.93 -7.52 11.01
N SER A 246 -8.86 -8.48 11.93
CA SER A 246 -8.48 -8.15 13.31
C SER A 246 -6.97 -7.86 13.40
N PRO A 247 -6.51 -7.18 14.45
CA PRO A 247 -5.07 -6.92 14.65
C PRO A 247 -4.22 -8.19 14.69
N GLU A 248 -4.77 -9.27 15.29
CA GLU A 248 -4.07 -10.55 15.49
C GLU A 248 -4.18 -11.49 14.29
N PHE A 249 -5.03 -11.16 13.30
CA PHE A 249 -5.17 -11.98 12.10
C PHE A 249 -3.85 -12.02 11.33
N LEU A 250 -3.42 -13.22 10.94
CA LEU A 250 -2.28 -13.42 10.05
C LEU A 250 -2.71 -14.37 8.93
N GLY A 251 -2.60 -13.89 7.69
CA GLY A 251 -3.07 -14.66 6.54
C GLY A 251 -3.54 -13.77 5.40
N VAL A 252 -4.48 -14.31 4.63
CA VAL A 252 -5.06 -13.65 3.46
C VAL A 252 -6.49 -13.20 3.76
N SER A 253 -6.74 -11.91 3.66
CA SER A 253 -8.08 -11.33 3.61
C SER A 253 -8.54 -11.22 2.16
N THR A 254 -9.83 -11.36 1.91
CA THR A 254 -10.41 -11.40 0.56
C THR A 254 -11.57 -10.44 0.43
N VAL A 255 -11.56 -9.65 -0.64
CA VAL A 255 -12.71 -8.82 -1.02
C VAL A 255 -12.96 -8.94 -2.53
N GLU A 256 -14.22 -8.89 -2.93
CA GLU A 256 -14.63 -8.74 -4.33
C GLU A 256 -15.22 -7.35 -4.52
N ILE A 257 -14.79 -6.65 -5.56
CA ILE A 257 -15.27 -5.30 -5.90
C ILE A 257 -15.66 -5.25 -7.39
N ASP A 258 -16.60 -4.40 -7.73
CA ASP A 258 -16.90 -4.11 -9.14
C ASP A 258 -16.38 -2.72 -9.51
N LEU A 259 -15.37 -2.65 -10.36
CA LEU A 259 -14.75 -1.39 -10.78
C LEU A 259 -15.74 -0.45 -11.49
N ALA A 260 -16.85 -0.97 -12.05
CA ALA A 260 -17.89 -0.16 -12.64
C ALA A 260 -18.58 0.77 -11.63
N GLU A 261 -18.61 0.39 -10.35
CA GLU A 261 -19.17 1.22 -9.28
C GLU A 261 -18.47 2.58 -9.13
N THR A 262 -17.18 2.66 -9.47
CA THR A 262 -16.43 3.93 -9.43
C THR A 262 -17.03 4.96 -10.38
N GLU A 263 -17.31 4.56 -11.62
CA GLU A 263 -17.94 5.44 -12.63
C GLU A 263 -19.37 5.78 -12.24
N GLU A 264 -20.16 4.80 -11.78
CA GLU A 264 -21.53 5.01 -11.34
C GLU A 264 -21.58 5.99 -10.15
N ASN A 265 -20.78 5.79 -9.13
CA ASN A 265 -20.67 6.69 -7.99
C ASN A 265 -20.30 8.12 -8.41
N ARG A 266 -19.36 8.29 -9.34
CA ARG A 266 -18.94 9.61 -9.85
C ARG A 266 -20.02 10.30 -10.67
N ARG A 267 -20.95 9.58 -11.27
CA ARG A 267 -22.13 10.15 -11.93
C ARG A 267 -23.15 10.70 -10.95
N TRP A 268 -23.46 9.93 -9.92
CA TRP A 268 -24.44 10.29 -8.90
C TRP A 268 -23.93 11.34 -7.91
N TRP A 269 -22.64 11.28 -7.55
CA TRP A 269 -21.96 12.18 -6.63
C TRP A 269 -20.82 12.89 -7.39
N PRO A 270 -21.10 14.01 -8.05
CA PRO A 270 -20.19 14.58 -9.05
C PRO A 270 -19.05 15.38 -8.46
N HIS A 271 -18.36 14.84 -7.45
CA HIS A 271 -17.27 15.50 -6.71
C HIS A 271 -16.17 16.03 -7.63
N PHE A 272 -15.90 15.37 -8.78
CA PHE A 272 -14.88 15.82 -9.73
C PHE A 272 -15.36 16.96 -10.62
N ARG A 273 -16.64 16.97 -11.02
CA ARG A 273 -17.23 18.04 -11.86
C ARG A 273 -17.42 19.34 -11.09
N ASP A 274 -17.65 19.25 -9.77
CA ASP A 274 -17.95 20.39 -8.90
C ASP A 274 -16.69 21.04 -8.32
N ARG A 275 -15.47 20.58 -8.73
CA ARG A 275 -14.22 21.14 -8.27
C ARG A 275 -14.02 22.57 -8.74
N ARG A 276 -13.68 23.45 -7.81
CA ARG A 276 -13.35 24.87 -8.05
C ARG A 276 -11.83 25.03 -8.20
N ILE A 277 -11.28 24.50 -9.30
CA ILE A 277 -9.82 24.51 -9.57
C ILE A 277 -9.23 25.92 -9.63
N ASP A 278 -10.07 26.91 -9.92
CA ASP A 278 -9.75 28.34 -9.87
C ASP A 278 -9.39 28.87 -8.46
N LEU A 279 -9.78 28.13 -7.39
CA LEU A 279 -9.53 28.51 -5.99
C LEU A 279 -8.43 27.70 -5.32
N TYR A 280 -7.82 26.72 -6.01
CA TYR A 280 -6.91 25.74 -5.36
C TYR A 280 -5.42 26.08 -5.49
N SER A 281 -5.05 27.25 -6.02
CA SER A 281 -3.65 27.61 -6.21
C SER A 281 -2.83 27.64 -4.90
N ASP A 282 -3.48 27.93 -3.79
CA ASP A 282 -2.81 28.03 -2.48
C ASP A 282 -2.35 26.68 -1.93
N ILE A 283 -2.92 25.55 -2.39
CA ILE A 283 -2.47 24.22 -1.98
C ILE A 283 -1.02 23.90 -2.41
N LEU A 284 -0.48 24.67 -3.36
CA LEU A 284 0.90 24.54 -3.82
C LEU A 284 1.91 25.27 -2.94
N LYS A 285 1.43 25.99 -1.92
CA LYS A 285 2.26 26.72 -0.97
C LYS A 285 2.40 25.92 0.31
N ILE A 286 3.60 25.96 0.92
CA ILE A 286 3.82 25.35 2.24
C ILE A 286 3.00 26.07 3.33
N TRP A 287 2.83 27.38 3.17
CA TRP A 287 2.11 28.24 4.11
C TRP A 287 1.43 29.40 3.39
N CYS A 288 0.22 29.74 3.80
CA CYS A 288 -0.53 30.91 3.33
C CYS A 288 -0.72 31.88 4.48
N LYS A 289 -0.49 33.20 4.22
CA LYS A 289 -0.79 34.28 5.15
C LYS A 289 -2.17 34.84 4.86
#